data_7ef7d81db5be39e2f1041b240d8274fe
#
_entry.id   7ef7d81db5be39e2f1041b240d8274fe
#
_cell.length_a   1.000
_cell.length_b   1.000
_cell.length_c   1.000
_cell.angle_alpha   90.00
_cell.angle_beta   90.00
_cell.angle_gamma   90.00
#
_symmetry.space_group_name_H-M   'P 1'
#
loop_
_entity.id
_entity.type
_entity.pdbx_description
1 polymer ?
#
loop_
_entity_poly.entity_id
_entity_poly.type
_entity_poly.pdbx_seq_one_letter_code
_entity_poly.pdbx_strand_id
1 'polypeptide(L)'
;INTFTGKEQGDGKEFPVMFNPVALDAEQWVKALKAGGLKSVVLTAKHHDGFCLWPTKTTRHAITASPWKNGKGDVVRELKKACDRNGMRFGIYLSLLDRNISYYGDSPRYNEFFVKQLTELLTEYGKIDEIWLDGTSEIGIDGKRQEYDWELILKTIHKLQPNAVTAFYGDDIRW
;
A
#
# COMPACT_ATOMS: atom_id res chain seq x y z
N ILE A 1 -1.29 -5.85 -13.32
CA ILE A 1 -2.06 -5.27 -14.45
C ILE A 1 -3.28 -4.58 -13.88
N ASN A 2 -3.43 -3.29 -14.18
CA ASN A 2 -4.64 -2.56 -13.85
C ASN A 2 -5.76 -3.02 -14.81
N THR A 3 -6.68 -3.84 -14.30
CA THR A 3 -7.75 -4.44 -15.10
C THR A 3 -8.78 -3.43 -15.62
N PHE A 4 -8.85 -2.23 -15.03
CA PHE A 4 -9.77 -1.18 -15.45
C PHE A 4 -9.24 -0.39 -16.65
N THR A 5 -7.94 -0.19 -16.73
CA THR A 5 -7.31 0.61 -17.78
C THR A 5 -6.63 -0.23 -18.86
N GLY A 6 -6.46 -1.55 -18.63
CA GLY A 6 -5.67 -2.44 -19.49
C GLY A 6 -4.17 -2.14 -19.50
N LYS A 7 -3.70 -1.20 -18.66
CA LYS A 7 -2.29 -0.86 -18.51
C LYS A 7 -1.66 -1.72 -17.43
N GLU A 8 -0.36 -1.92 -17.48
CA GLU A 8 0.38 -2.63 -16.45
C GLU A 8 0.31 -1.89 -15.11
N GLN A 9 0.37 -0.57 -15.17
CA GLN A 9 0.28 0.32 -14.01
C GLN A 9 -0.73 1.43 -14.28
N GLY A 10 -1.40 1.93 -13.22
CA GLY A 10 -2.22 3.12 -13.28
C GLY A 10 -1.39 4.39 -13.45
N ASP A 11 -2.01 5.45 -13.94
CA ASP A 11 -1.38 6.76 -14.14
C ASP A 11 -1.69 7.79 -13.02
N GLY A 12 -2.45 7.37 -12.00
CA GLY A 12 -2.83 8.22 -10.87
C GLY A 12 -4.00 9.17 -11.15
N LYS A 13 -4.64 9.02 -12.30
CA LYS A 13 -5.81 9.84 -12.72
C LYS A 13 -7.11 9.05 -12.72
N GLU A 14 -7.04 7.77 -12.36
CA GLU A 14 -8.21 6.91 -12.28
C GLU A 14 -9.18 7.42 -11.23
N PHE A 15 -10.46 7.44 -11.60
CA PHE A 15 -11.49 7.87 -10.66
C PHE A 15 -11.79 6.77 -9.63
N PRO A 16 -11.76 7.07 -8.33
CA PRO A 16 -12.09 6.10 -7.27
C PRO A 16 -13.43 5.39 -7.45
N VAL A 17 -14.39 6.02 -8.13
CA VAL A 17 -15.71 5.41 -8.40
C VAL A 17 -15.63 4.15 -9.26
N MET A 18 -14.54 3.92 -9.98
CA MET A 18 -14.30 2.70 -10.77
C MET A 18 -14.04 1.48 -9.87
N PHE A 19 -13.61 1.68 -8.64
CA PHE A 19 -13.35 0.59 -7.70
C PHE A 19 -14.65 0.15 -7.01
N ASN A 20 -15.24 -0.93 -7.50
CA ASN A 20 -16.47 -1.50 -6.93
C ASN A 20 -16.48 -3.04 -6.99
N PRO A 21 -15.58 -3.74 -6.30
CA PRO A 21 -15.46 -5.20 -6.35
C PRO A 21 -16.54 -5.85 -5.50
N VAL A 22 -17.78 -5.88 -5.97
CA VAL A 22 -18.95 -6.39 -5.23
C VAL A 22 -18.84 -7.86 -4.78
N ALA A 23 -18.03 -8.65 -5.47
CA ALA A 23 -17.79 -10.07 -5.18
C ALA A 23 -16.46 -10.31 -4.43
N LEU A 24 -15.82 -9.27 -3.87
CA LEU A 24 -14.58 -9.45 -3.11
C LEU A 24 -14.85 -10.30 -1.87
N ASP A 25 -14.11 -11.41 -1.77
CA ASP A 25 -14.13 -12.35 -0.64
C ASP A 25 -12.69 -12.68 -0.22
N ALA A 26 -12.20 -11.94 0.77
CA ALA A 26 -10.86 -12.12 1.31
C ALA A 26 -10.68 -13.48 2.01
N GLU A 27 -11.75 -14.06 2.54
CA GLU A 27 -11.73 -15.39 3.16
C GLU A 27 -11.47 -16.47 2.12
N GLN A 28 -12.15 -16.37 0.97
CA GLN A 28 -11.93 -17.25 -0.16
C GLN A 28 -10.50 -17.18 -0.68
N TRP A 29 -9.93 -15.96 -0.79
CA TRP A 29 -8.54 -15.78 -1.21
C TRP A 29 -7.58 -16.53 -0.29
N VAL A 30 -7.70 -16.32 1.02
CA VAL A 30 -6.80 -16.94 2.00
C VAL A 30 -6.94 -18.47 2.00
N LYS A 31 -8.16 -19.00 1.89
CA LYS A 31 -8.40 -20.45 1.80
C LYS A 31 -7.77 -21.05 0.55
N ALA A 32 -7.90 -20.38 -0.60
CA ALA A 32 -7.28 -20.82 -1.86
C ALA A 32 -5.76 -20.84 -1.77
N LEU A 33 -5.15 -19.75 -1.26
CA LEU A 33 -3.71 -19.64 -1.06
C LEU A 33 -3.19 -20.73 -0.11
N LYS A 34 -3.91 -20.97 0.99
CA LYS A 34 -3.55 -22.00 1.97
C LYS A 34 -3.67 -23.41 1.39
N ALA A 35 -4.69 -23.70 0.60
CA ALA A 35 -4.85 -24.96 -0.12
C ALA A 35 -3.71 -25.20 -1.11
N GLY A 36 -3.18 -24.13 -1.71
CA GLY A 36 -1.97 -24.16 -2.54
C GLY A 36 -0.65 -24.29 -1.77
N GLY A 37 -0.68 -24.42 -0.43
CA GLY A 37 0.51 -24.58 0.42
C GLY A 37 1.21 -23.28 0.79
N LEU A 38 0.68 -22.11 0.42
CA LEU A 38 1.26 -20.81 0.76
C LEU A 38 1.13 -20.51 2.26
N LYS A 39 2.14 -19.84 2.82
CA LYS A 39 2.24 -19.57 4.25
C LYS A 39 2.09 -18.08 4.59
N SER A 40 2.19 -17.22 3.59
CA SER A 40 2.07 -15.77 3.72
C SER A 40 1.42 -15.17 2.48
N VAL A 41 0.87 -13.98 2.65
CA VAL A 41 0.38 -13.13 1.57
C VAL A 41 0.81 -11.69 1.83
N VAL A 42 1.25 -11.00 0.78
CA VAL A 42 1.54 -9.56 0.81
C VAL A 42 0.48 -8.86 -0.03
N LEU A 43 -0.26 -7.96 0.59
CA LEU A 43 -1.28 -7.16 -0.09
C LEU A 43 -0.65 -5.88 -0.64
N THR A 44 -0.86 -5.59 -1.90
CA THR A 44 -0.60 -4.27 -2.45
C THR A 44 -1.63 -3.28 -1.89
N ALA A 45 -1.27 -2.61 -0.78
CA ALA A 45 -2.15 -1.64 -0.13
C ALA A 45 -2.27 -0.34 -0.93
N LYS A 46 -1.18 0.09 -1.57
CA LYS A 46 -1.12 1.18 -2.55
C LYS A 46 -0.07 0.84 -3.60
N HIS A 47 -0.41 0.95 -4.88
CA HIS A 47 0.54 0.87 -6.00
C HIS A 47 0.95 2.27 -6.46
N HIS A 48 1.72 2.37 -7.56
CA HIS A 48 2.28 3.62 -8.11
C HIS A 48 1.23 4.64 -8.54
N ASP A 49 -0.01 4.22 -8.80
CA ASP A 49 -1.14 5.10 -9.09
C ASP A 49 -1.63 5.91 -7.88
N GLY A 50 -1.16 5.57 -6.67
CA GLY A 50 -1.51 6.26 -5.44
C GLY A 50 -2.86 5.87 -4.84
N PHE A 51 -3.62 4.95 -5.45
CA PHE A 51 -4.92 4.54 -4.92
C PHE A 51 -4.76 3.66 -3.68
N CYS A 52 -5.32 4.14 -2.56
CA CYS A 52 -5.21 3.48 -1.27
C CYS A 52 -6.38 2.51 -1.03
N LEU A 53 -6.08 1.23 -0.75
CA LEU A 53 -7.06 0.18 -0.45
C LEU A 53 -7.52 0.15 1.02
N TRP A 54 -7.22 1.20 1.79
CA TRP A 54 -7.65 1.41 3.18
C TRP A 54 -8.21 2.83 3.36
N PRO A 55 -8.98 3.10 4.41
CA PRO A 55 -9.57 4.41 4.67
C PRO A 55 -8.56 5.42 5.22
N THR A 56 -7.52 5.72 4.42
CA THR A 56 -6.48 6.68 4.77
C THR A 56 -7.04 8.08 5.00
N LYS A 57 -6.41 8.82 5.90
CA LYS A 57 -6.70 10.24 6.17
C LYS A 57 -5.82 11.20 5.35
N THR A 58 -4.88 10.66 4.58
CA THR A 58 -3.84 11.45 3.89
C THR A 58 -4.24 11.94 2.51
N THR A 59 -5.13 11.22 1.83
CA THR A 59 -5.59 11.54 0.47
C THR A 59 -7.05 11.15 0.26
N ARG A 60 -7.70 11.78 -0.73
CA ARG A 60 -9.02 11.36 -1.22
C ARG A 60 -8.95 10.30 -2.30
N HIS A 61 -7.76 10.02 -2.86
CA HIS A 61 -7.55 8.96 -3.84
C HIS A 61 -7.48 7.60 -3.11
N ALA A 62 -8.62 7.19 -2.58
CA ALA A 62 -8.73 6.05 -1.69
C ALA A 62 -10.09 5.38 -1.81
N ILE A 63 -10.17 4.20 -1.26
CA ILE A 63 -11.36 3.35 -1.21
C ILE A 63 -12.59 4.06 -0.61
N THR A 64 -12.39 5.04 0.27
CA THR A 64 -13.46 5.84 0.87
C THR A 64 -14.21 6.71 -0.14
N ALA A 65 -13.59 7.02 -1.28
CA ALA A 65 -14.23 7.76 -2.37
C ALA A 65 -14.86 6.82 -3.41
N SER A 66 -14.80 5.50 -3.22
CA SER A 66 -15.42 4.49 -4.07
C SER A 66 -16.86 4.18 -3.65
N PRO A 67 -17.73 3.66 -4.54
CA PRO A 67 -19.07 3.21 -4.16
C PRO A 67 -19.04 1.88 -3.38
N TRP A 68 -17.92 1.17 -3.39
CA TRP A 68 -17.81 -0.11 -2.72
C TRP A 68 -18.12 -0.01 -1.22
N LYS A 69 -19.08 -0.82 -0.76
CA LYS A 69 -19.59 -0.78 0.63
C LYS A 69 -19.99 0.63 1.10
N ASN A 70 -20.47 1.46 0.17
CA ASN A 70 -20.86 2.86 0.43
C ASN A 70 -19.71 3.70 1.01
N GLY A 71 -18.48 3.52 0.49
CA GLY A 71 -17.28 4.21 0.97
C GLY A 71 -16.75 3.74 2.33
N LYS A 72 -17.28 2.62 2.86
CA LYS A 72 -16.86 2.04 4.15
C LYS A 72 -16.01 0.78 3.99
N GLY A 73 -15.57 0.49 2.76
CA GLY A 73 -14.70 -0.64 2.48
C GLY A 73 -13.30 -0.46 3.04
N ASP A 74 -12.63 -1.57 3.35
CA ASP A 74 -11.24 -1.62 3.81
C ASP A 74 -10.68 -3.01 3.44
N VAL A 75 -10.03 -3.09 2.27
CA VAL A 75 -9.49 -4.37 1.78
C VAL A 75 -8.35 -4.86 2.67
N VAL A 76 -7.54 -3.94 3.20
CA VAL A 76 -6.43 -4.26 4.11
C VAL A 76 -6.97 -4.99 5.34
N ARG A 77 -8.01 -4.45 5.96
CA ARG A 77 -8.64 -5.02 7.14
C ARG A 77 -9.34 -6.34 6.85
N GLU A 78 -10.01 -6.46 5.71
CA GLU A 78 -10.70 -7.69 5.33
C GLU A 78 -9.73 -8.84 5.13
N LEU A 79 -8.64 -8.59 4.39
CA LEU A 79 -7.61 -9.61 4.16
C LEU A 79 -6.84 -9.93 5.45
N LYS A 80 -6.46 -8.93 6.24
CA LYS A 80 -5.80 -9.13 7.54
C LYS A 80 -6.63 -10.04 8.45
N LYS A 81 -7.93 -9.76 8.60
CA LYS A 81 -8.84 -10.59 9.41
C LYS A 81 -8.95 -12.01 8.88
N ALA A 82 -8.99 -12.20 7.56
CA ALA A 82 -9.01 -13.52 6.96
C ALA A 82 -7.69 -14.27 7.22
N CYS A 83 -6.56 -13.60 7.13
CA CYS A 83 -5.25 -14.18 7.47
C CYS A 83 -5.19 -14.64 8.93
N ASP A 84 -5.64 -13.79 9.88
CA ASP A 84 -5.64 -14.11 11.30
C ASP A 84 -6.49 -15.35 11.61
N ARG A 85 -7.72 -15.42 11.04
CA ARG A 85 -8.59 -16.59 11.23
C ARG A 85 -8.02 -17.88 10.69
N ASN A 86 -7.21 -17.80 9.64
CA ASN A 86 -6.66 -18.99 8.95
C ASN A 86 -5.19 -19.28 9.33
N GLY A 87 -4.58 -18.51 10.25
CA GLY A 87 -3.18 -18.67 10.64
C GLY A 87 -2.18 -18.43 9.51
N MET A 88 -2.51 -17.52 8.58
CA MET A 88 -1.64 -17.09 7.49
C MET A 88 -0.91 -15.80 7.87
N ARG A 89 0.39 -15.72 7.57
CA ARG A 89 1.16 -14.49 7.76
C ARG A 89 0.69 -13.43 6.79
N PHE A 90 0.64 -12.18 7.26
CA PHE A 90 0.15 -11.04 6.49
C PHE A 90 1.24 -9.98 6.34
N GLY A 91 1.47 -9.58 5.10
CA GLY A 91 2.35 -8.47 4.75
C GLY A 91 1.62 -7.41 3.93
N ILE A 92 2.25 -6.25 3.82
CA ILE A 92 1.80 -5.13 3.00
C ILE A 92 2.89 -4.72 2.02
N TYR A 93 2.47 -4.39 0.82
CA TYR A 93 3.26 -3.63 -0.14
C TYR A 93 2.74 -2.19 -0.17
N LEU A 94 3.64 -1.23 0.00
CA LEU A 94 3.34 0.20 -0.08
C LEU A 94 4.30 0.85 -1.09
N SER A 95 3.76 1.33 -2.21
CA SER A 95 4.54 2.04 -3.20
C SER A 95 5.13 3.31 -2.63
N LEU A 96 6.44 3.49 -2.82
CA LEU A 96 7.15 4.75 -2.56
C LEU A 96 6.77 5.82 -3.59
N LEU A 97 6.50 5.41 -4.83
CA LEU A 97 5.99 6.29 -5.88
C LEU A 97 4.50 6.56 -5.69
N ASP A 98 4.09 7.79 -6.00
CA ASP A 98 2.68 8.17 -6.01
C ASP A 98 2.41 9.17 -7.15
N ARG A 99 1.76 8.68 -8.21
CA ARG A 99 1.45 9.48 -9.41
C ARG A 99 0.22 10.38 -9.24
N ASN A 100 -0.56 10.17 -8.19
CA ASN A 100 -1.74 11.01 -7.91
C ASN A 100 -1.37 12.29 -7.17
N ILE A 101 -0.39 12.24 -6.29
CA ILE A 101 0.01 13.36 -5.44
C ILE A 101 0.77 14.42 -6.26
N SER A 102 0.29 15.67 -6.26
CA SER A 102 0.85 16.76 -7.05
C SER A 102 2.21 17.27 -6.57
N TYR A 103 2.61 16.93 -5.35
CA TYR A 103 3.87 17.32 -4.73
C TYR A 103 4.89 16.18 -4.60
N TYR A 104 4.73 15.11 -5.39
CA TYR A 104 5.79 14.12 -5.55
C TYR A 104 7.01 14.81 -6.18
N GLY A 105 8.19 14.68 -5.54
CA GLY A 105 9.40 15.43 -5.88
C GLY A 105 9.71 16.57 -4.90
N ASP A 106 8.72 17.12 -4.18
CA ASP A 106 8.94 17.95 -3.00
C ASP A 106 9.25 17.03 -1.80
N SER A 107 10.53 16.63 -1.70
CA SER A 107 10.95 15.53 -0.83
C SER A 107 10.58 15.72 0.64
N PRO A 108 10.73 16.90 1.28
CA PRO A 108 10.32 17.06 2.67
C PRO A 108 8.82 16.81 2.87
N ARG A 109 8.00 17.38 2.01
CA ARG A 109 6.55 17.27 2.10
C ARG A 109 6.05 15.87 1.78
N TYR A 110 6.67 15.26 0.76
CA TYR A 110 6.29 13.90 0.37
C TYR A 110 6.70 12.85 1.42
N ASN A 111 7.87 12.98 2.02
CA ASN A 111 8.32 12.09 3.08
C ASN A 111 7.37 12.14 4.30
N GLU A 112 6.90 13.33 4.68
CA GLU A 112 5.88 13.46 5.74
C GLU A 112 4.57 12.75 5.38
N PHE A 113 4.09 12.91 4.15
CA PHE A 113 2.90 12.24 3.64
C PHE A 113 3.07 10.72 3.64
N PHE A 114 4.19 10.22 3.11
CA PHE A 114 4.47 8.79 3.03
C PHE A 114 4.56 8.15 4.42
N VAL A 115 5.27 8.77 5.36
CA VAL A 115 5.39 8.26 6.73
C VAL A 115 4.06 8.27 7.46
N LYS A 116 3.15 9.21 7.19
CA LYS A 116 1.77 9.18 7.71
C LYS A 116 1.02 7.96 7.21
N GLN A 117 1.05 7.66 5.90
CA GLN A 117 0.43 6.46 5.32
C GLN A 117 1.02 5.18 5.92
N LEU A 118 2.34 5.10 5.99
CA LEU A 118 3.05 3.98 6.60
C LEU A 118 2.62 3.80 8.06
N THR A 119 2.53 4.87 8.83
CA THR A 119 2.10 4.82 10.25
C THR A 119 0.68 4.30 10.40
N GLU A 120 -0.28 4.76 9.57
CA GLU A 120 -1.64 4.23 9.57
C GLU A 120 -1.64 2.70 9.39
N LEU A 121 -0.93 2.22 8.37
CA LEU A 121 -0.86 0.79 8.06
C LEU A 121 -0.20 -0.03 9.17
N LEU A 122 0.85 0.49 9.81
CA LEU A 122 1.59 -0.21 10.85
C LEU A 122 0.97 -0.15 12.24
N THR A 123 -0.05 0.73 12.45
CA THR A 123 -0.71 0.88 13.76
C THR A 123 -2.14 0.37 13.79
N GLU A 124 -2.86 0.42 12.67
CA GLU A 124 -4.31 0.17 12.67
C GLU A 124 -4.68 -1.29 12.39
N TYR A 125 -3.75 -2.13 11.92
CA TYR A 125 -4.03 -3.50 11.46
C TYR A 125 -3.40 -4.60 12.31
N GLY A 126 -2.84 -4.25 13.47
CA GLY A 126 -2.18 -5.21 14.35
C GLY A 126 -0.82 -5.68 13.80
N LYS A 127 -0.49 -6.95 14.00
CA LYS A 127 0.80 -7.50 13.57
C LYS A 127 0.89 -7.56 12.04
N ILE A 128 1.98 -7.00 11.50
CA ILE A 128 2.41 -7.12 10.11
C ILE A 128 3.69 -7.97 10.08
N ASP A 129 3.72 -9.01 9.26
CA ASP A 129 4.85 -9.93 9.18
C ASP A 129 5.87 -9.51 8.11
N GLU A 130 5.44 -8.79 7.08
CA GLU A 130 6.28 -8.34 5.98
C GLU A 130 5.85 -6.95 5.48
N ILE A 131 6.83 -6.09 5.22
CA ILE A 131 6.63 -4.76 4.65
C ILE A 131 7.50 -4.66 3.40
N TRP A 132 6.87 -4.49 2.25
CA TRP A 132 7.56 -4.35 0.98
C TRP A 132 7.38 -2.93 0.42
N LEU A 133 8.49 -2.23 0.23
CA LEU A 133 8.54 -0.88 -0.32
C LEU A 133 9.23 -0.92 -1.70
N ASP A 134 8.62 -0.24 -2.68
CA ASP A 134 9.06 -0.28 -4.08
C ASP A 134 8.71 1.03 -4.79
N GLY A 135 9.41 1.34 -5.89
CA GLY A 135 9.11 2.47 -6.76
C GLY A 135 9.88 3.75 -6.45
N THR A 136 11.22 3.71 -6.48
CA THR A 136 12.07 4.86 -6.09
C THR A 136 12.54 5.76 -7.25
N SER A 137 12.28 5.43 -8.51
CA SER A 137 13.05 5.96 -9.64
C SER A 137 12.37 7.04 -10.48
N GLU A 138 11.13 7.44 -10.18
CA GLU A 138 10.43 8.43 -11.01
C GLU A 138 10.70 9.88 -10.58
N ILE A 139 10.67 10.77 -11.60
CA ILE A 139 10.79 12.21 -11.43
C ILE A 139 9.41 12.81 -11.20
N GLY A 140 9.28 13.74 -10.27
CA GLY A 140 8.05 14.47 -9.99
C GLY A 140 7.59 15.37 -11.14
N ILE A 141 6.37 15.86 -11.04
CA ILE A 141 5.75 16.77 -12.05
C ILE A 141 6.57 18.04 -12.24
N ASP A 142 7.27 18.48 -11.20
CA ASP A 142 8.14 19.67 -11.21
C ASP A 142 9.56 19.38 -11.77
N GLY A 143 9.80 18.18 -12.29
CA GLY A 143 11.08 17.75 -12.84
C GLY A 143 12.13 17.38 -11.77
N LYS A 144 11.76 17.37 -10.49
CA LYS A 144 12.67 17.00 -9.42
C LYS A 144 12.56 15.51 -9.09
N ARG A 145 13.69 14.91 -8.74
CA ARG A 145 13.73 13.55 -8.23
C ARG A 145 13.28 13.54 -6.76
N GLN A 146 12.42 12.59 -6.40
CA GLN A 146 12.05 12.37 -5.01
C GLN A 146 13.22 11.73 -4.26
N GLU A 147 13.64 12.36 -3.17
CA GLU A 147 14.60 11.82 -2.21
C GLU A 147 13.84 11.30 -0.98
N TYR A 148 14.12 10.06 -0.57
CA TYR A 148 13.43 9.44 0.55
C TYR A 148 14.25 9.56 1.85
N ASP A 149 13.58 9.92 2.94
CA ASP A 149 14.15 9.90 4.29
C ASP A 149 14.13 8.46 4.83
N TRP A 150 15.12 7.66 4.37
CA TRP A 150 15.25 6.27 4.74
C TRP A 150 15.43 6.06 6.25
N GLU A 151 16.13 6.96 6.91
CA GLU A 151 16.32 6.89 8.36
C GLU A 151 14.97 6.98 9.08
N LEU A 152 14.14 7.95 8.72
CA LEU A 152 12.81 8.14 9.29
C LEU A 152 11.89 6.97 8.96
N ILE A 153 11.91 6.47 7.71
CA ILE A 153 11.10 5.33 7.26
C ILE A 153 11.45 4.07 8.06
N LEU A 154 12.75 3.72 8.11
CA LEU A 154 13.22 2.52 8.81
C LEU A 154 12.98 2.61 10.32
N LYS A 155 13.25 3.77 10.92
CA LYS A 155 12.97 4.01 12.34
C LYS A 155 11.48 3.86 12.66
N THR A 156 10.61 4.31 11.78
CA THR A 156 9.15 4.15 11.92
C THR A 156 8.76 2.68 11.87
N ILE A 157 9.28 1.93 10.90
CA ILE A 157 9.02 0.48 10.78
C ILE A 157 9.50 -0.26 12.03
N HIS A 158 10.76 -0.10 12.41
CA HIS A 158 11.33 -0.80 13.55
C HIS A 158 10.62 -0.48 14.87
N LYS A 159 10.18 0.77 15.04
CA LYS A 159 9.44 1.18 16.23
C LYS A 159 8.05 0.54 16.30
N LEU A 160 7.33 0.49 15.17
CA LEU A 160 5.92 0.08 15.16
C LEU A 160 5.75 -1.42 14.90
N GLN A 161 6.64 -2.04 14.14
CA GLN A 161 6.62 -3.47 13.79
C GLN A 161 8.03 -4.08 13.88
N PRO A 162 8.61 -4.21 15.10
CA PRO A 162 10.01 -4.60 15.28
C PRO A 162 10.35 -6.02 14.78
N ASN A 163 9.35 -6.86 14.56
CA ASN A 163 9.52 -8.24 14.10
C ASN A 163 9.14 -8.43 12.62
N ALA A 164 8.79 -7.36 11.91
CA ALA A 164 8.46 -7.45 10.49
C ALA A 164 9.75 -7.60 9.66
N VAL A 165 9.67 -8.45 8.64
CA VAL A 165 10.68 -8.46 7.58
C VAL A 165 10.42 -7.28 6.67
N THR A 166 11.46 -6.52 6.34
CA THR A 166 11.35 -5.38 5.42
C THR A 166 12.10 -5.67 4.14
N ALA A 167 11.39 -5.59 3.01
CA ALA A 167 11.93 -5.73 1.68
C ALA A 167 11.87 -4.38 0.94
N PHE A 168 12.93 -4.04 0.24
CA PHE A 168 13.04 -2.83 -0.56
C PHE A 168 13.42 -3.19 -1.99
N TYR A 169 12.84 -2.50 -2.94
CA TYR A 169 13.28 -2.54 -4.31
C TYR A 169 13.44 -1.10 -4.84
N GLY A 170 14.67 -0.77 -5.26
CA GLY A 170 15.00 0.53 -5.83
C GLY A 170 16.52 0.74 -5.89
N ASP A 171 16.95 1.54 -6.84
CA ASP A 171 18.38 1.76 -7.16
C ASP A 171 19.12 2.64 -6.14
N ASP A 172 18.40 3.27 -5.20
CA ASP A 172 18.92 4.31 -4.30
C ASP A 172 19.25 3.80 -2.88
N ILE A 173 19.04 2.51 -2.61
CA ILE A 173 19.29 1.96 -1.26
C ILE A 173 20.74 1.53 -1.19
N ARG A 174 21.56 2.35 -0.52
CA ARG A 174 22.92 1.97 -0.11
C ARG A 174 22.88 1.64 1.38
N TRP A 175 23.22 0.40 1.68
CA TRP A 175 23.41 -0.10 3.03
C TRP A 175 24.75 0.38 3.60
#